data_892c190546ed187b74f0e7e1fd0ee910
#
_entry.id   892c190546ed187b74f0e7e1fd0ee910
#
_cell.length_a   1.000
_cell.length_b   1.000
_cell.length_c   1.000
_cell.angle_alpha   90.00
_cell.angle_beta   90.00
_cell.angle_gamma   90.00
#
_symmetry.space_group_name_H-M   'P 1'
#
loop_
_entity.id
_entity.type
_entity.pdbx_description
1 polymer ?
#
loop_
_entity_poly.entity_id
_entity_poly.type
_entity_poly.pdbx_seq_one_letter_code
_entity_poly.pdbx_strand_id
1 'polypeptide(L)'
;MKQKAIELLAPAGSFDSLQTAINAGAQAIYFGVEQLNMRTRSAGTFSINDIKEVRSICKANGIRSYITLNTVMYEHDMQLLKSILKEAKKQGIDAVIAADFSVINYCNELGIPLHISTQANVSNIESVIFFSKFADVIVLARELTLNQVK
;
A
#
# COMPACT_ATOMS: atom_id res chain seq x y z
N MET A 1 -24.94 11.77 -7.63
CA MET A 1 -23.70 11.21 -7.02
C MET A 1 -22.50 11.89 -7.65
N LYS A 2 -21.64 12.58 -6.89
CA LYS A 2 -20.38 13.10 -7.43
C LYS A 2 -19.53 11.89 -7.83
N GLN A 3 -19.23 11.76 -9.12
CA GLN A 3 -18.32 10.75 -9.63
C GLN A 3 -16.97 10.97 -8.93
N LYS A 4 -16.52 10.05 -8.07
CA LYS A 4 -15.18 10.10 -7.49
C LYS A 4 -14.19 10.04 -8.64
N ALA A 5 -13.27 10.99 -8.70
CA ALA A 5 -12.20 10.97 -9.70
C ALA A 5 -11.41 9.66 -9.56
N ILE A 6 -11.14 9.03 -10.70
CA ILE A 6 -10.30 7.82 -10.75
C ILE A 6 -8.86 8.24 -10.39
N GLU A 7 -8.23 7.52 -9.48
CA GLU A 7 -6.84 7.72 -9.12
C GLU A 7 -5.93 6.82 -9.96
N LEU A 8 -4.97 7.44 -10.64
CA LEU A 8 -3.93 6.70 -11.37
C LEU A 8 -2.81 6.32 -10.40
N LEU A 9 -2.75 5.04 -10.06
CA LEU A 9 -1.78 4.45 -9.13
C LEU A 9 -0.66 3.73 -9.91
N ALA A 10 0.60 4.13 -9.68
CA ALA A 10 1.77 3.55 -10.34
C ALA A 10 2.73 2.89 -9.35
N PRO A 11 3.45 1.82 -9.75
CA PRO A 11 4.49 1.21 -8.94
C PRO A 11 5.78 2.02 -8.95
N ALA A 12 6.52 2.02 -7.84
CA ALA A 12 7.88 2.50 -7.77
C ALA A 12 8.76 1.49 -7.01
N GLY A 13 9.91 1.12 -7.59
CA GLY A 13 10.87 0.21 -6.97
C GLY A 13 12.26 0.86 -6.82
N SER A 14 12.42 2.09 -7.34
CA SER A 14 13.64 2.91 -7.26
C SER A 14 13.27 4.38 -7.41
N PHE A 15 14.20 5.28 -7.11
CA PHE A 15 14.00 6.72 -7.33
C PHE A 15 13.78 7.07 -8.81
N ASP A 16 14.43 6.34 -9.74
CA ASP A 16 14.23 6.53 -11.19
C ASP A 16 12.81 6.15 -11.61
N SER A 17 12.29 5.01 -11.11
CA SER A 17 10.91 4.59 -11.39
C SER A 17 9.88 5.51 -10.71
N LEU A 18 10.19 6.04 -9.55
CA LEU A 18 9.37 7.06 -8.89
C LEU A 18 9.28 8.33 -9.75
N GLN A 19 10.42 8.84 -10.22
CA GLN A 19 10.44 10.03 -11.09
C GLN A 19 9.71 9.76 -12.42
N THR A 20 9.86 8.58 -12.98
CA THR A 20 9.15 8.17 -14.21
C THR A 20 7.63 8.16 -13.98
N ALA A 21 7.16 7.61 -12.86
CA ALA A 21 5.73 7.60 -12.51
C ALA A 21 5.17 9.02 -12.36
N ILE A 22 5.93 9.92 -11.73
CA ILE A 22 5.55 11.34 -11.60
C ILE A 22 5.43 11.99 -12.97
N ASN A 23 6.42 11.81 -13.83
CA ASN A 23 6.43 12.39 -15.17
C ASN A 23 5.30 11.84 -16.05
N ALA A 24 4.88 10.60 -15.82
CA ALA A 24 3.75 9.96 -16.49
C ALA A 24 2.38 10.41 -15.96
N GLY A 25 2.33 11.27 -14.94
CA GLY A 25 1.09 11.82 -14.38
C GLY A 25 0.40 10.92 -13.35
N ALA A 26 1.14 10.04 -12.67
CA ALA A 26 0.60 9.27 -11.56
C ALA A 26 0.10 10.20 -10.45
N GLN A 27 -1.04 9.86 -9.85
CA GLN A 27 -1.65 10.60 -8.74
C GLN A 27 -1.34 9.94 -7.39
N ALA A 28 -0.91 8.69 -7.43
CA ALA A 28 -0.38 7.97 -6.30
C ALA A 28 0.69 6.98 -6.76
N ILE A 29 1.63 6.67 -5.87
CA ILE A 29 2.58 5.59 -6.07
C ILE A 29 2.46 4.56 -4.96
N TYR A 30 2.81 3.31 -5.26
CA TYR A 30 2.99 2.29 -4.25
C TYR A 30 4.38 1.68 -4.37
N PHE A 31 5.01 1.42 -3.23
CA PHE A 31 6.38 0.95 -3.16
C PHE A 31 6.59 -0.05 -2.01
N GLY A 32 7.51 -0.98 -2.22
CA GLY A 32 7.92 -1.94 -1.20
C GLY A 32 9.02 -1.39 -0.31
N VAL A 33 9.04 -1.81 0.94
CA VAL A 33 10.09 -1.48 1.90
C VAL A 33 10.68 -2.78 2.44
N GLU A 34 12.00 -2.88 2.41
CA GLU A 34 12.75 -4.08 2.82
C GLU A 34 12.21 -5.35 2.11
N GLN A 35 12.23 -6.51 2.77
CA GLN A 35 11.74 -7.76 2.19
C GLN A 35 10.24 -8.04 2.41
N LEU A 36 9.52 -7.19 3.14
CA LEU A 36 8.14 -7.47 3.56
C LEU A 36 7.08 -7.14 2.49
N ASN A 37 7.43 -7.33 1.23
CA ASN A 37 6.50 -7.09 0.12
C ASN A 37 6.72 -8.07 -1.03
N MET A 38 5.67 -8.33 -1.82
CA MET A 38 5.70 -9.27 -2.94
C MET A 38 6.59 -8.83 -4.11
N ARG A 39 7.06 -7.60 -4.13
CA ARG A 39 7.86 -7.03 -5.23
C ARG A 39 9.36 -7.16 -5.04
N THR A 40 9.83 -7.58 -3.86
CA THR A 40 11.26 -7.63 -3.49
C THR A 40 12.13 -8.35 -4.52
N ARG A 41 11.57 -9.37 -5.20
CA ARG A 41 12.30 -10.17 -6.20
C ARG A 41 12.26 -9.60 -7.61
N SER A 42 11.33 -8.70 -7.94
CA SER A 42 11.05 -8.34 -9.34
C SER A 42 11.23 -6.87 -9.70
N ALA A 43 11.13 -5.95 -8.78
CA ALA A 43 11.04 -4.53 -9.09
C ALA A 43 11.89 -3.61 -8.22
N GLY A 44 12.77 -4.17 -7.42
CA GLY A 44 13.48 -3.40 -6.41
C GLY A 44 12.60 -3.04 -5.20
N THR A 45 13.25 -2.54 -4.18
CA THR A 45 12.60 -2.13 -2.92
C THR A 45 13.40 -1.00 -2.30
N PHE A 46 12.72 -0.15 -1.55
CA PHE A 46 13.37 0.90 -0.77
C PHE A 46 13.76 0.37 0.62
N SER A 47 14.76 0.99 1.23
CA SER A 47 15.06 0.76 2.64
C SER A 47 14.11 1.57 3.54
N ILE A 48 14.05 1.23 4.81
CA ILE A 48 13.31 2.01 5.81
C ILE A 48 13.79 3.47 5.86
N ASN A 49 15.07 3.72 5.61
CA ASN A 49 15.66 5.07 5.61
C ASN A 49 15.17 5.91 4.42
N ASP A 50 14.78 5.28 3.31
CA ASP A 50 14.33 5.96 2.11
C ASP A 50 12.88 6.45 2.22
N ILE A 51 12.10 5.96 3.19
CA ILE A 51 10.69 6.34 3.38
C ILE A 51 10.52 7.86 3.44
N LYS A 52 11.39 8.53 4.18
CA LYS A 52 11.37 9.99 4.33
C LYS A 52 11.56 10.70 2.99
N GLU A 53 12.53 10.26 2.21
CA GLU A 53 12.86 10.89 0.91
C GLU A 53 11.77 10.63 -0.10
N VAL A 54 11.30 9.38 -0.24
CA VAL A 54 10.16 9.01 -1.10
C VAL A 54 8.94 9.86 -0.77
N ARG A 55 8.60 9.97 0.53
CA ARG A 55 7.46 10.80 0.97
C ARG A 55 7.65 12.28 0.64
N SER A 56 8.86 12.79 0.82
CA SER A 56 9.17 14.20 0.50
C SER A 56 8.98 14.51 -0.98
N ILE A 57 9.48 13.63 -1.86
CA ILE A 57 9.31 13.75 -3.31
C ILE A 57 7.83 13.69 -3.69
N CYS A 58 7.08 12.73 -3.17
CA CYS A 58 5.65 12.60 -3.42
C CYS A 58 4.89 13.86 -3.01
N LYS A 59 5.14 14.36 -1.80
CA LYS A 59 4.50 15.57 -1.26
C LYS A 59 4.81 16.80 -2.10
N ALA A 60 6.06 16.98 -2.53
CA ALA A 60 6.48 18.11 -3.37
C ALA A 60 5.77 18.10 -4.74
N ASN A 61 5.38 16.93 -5.25
CA ASN A 61 4.67 16.75 -6.51
C ASN A 61 3.14 16.58 -6.35
N GLY A 62 2.60 16.72 -5.14
CA GLY A 62 1.16 16.60 -4.87
C GLY A 62 0.58 15.21 -5.10
N ILE A 63 1.40 14.15 -5.04
CA ILE A 63 0.97 12.75 -5.22
C ILE A 63 0.97 12.00 -3.89
N ARG A 64 0.11 10.97 -3.81
CA ARG A 64 0.01 10.11 -2.63
C ARG A 64 1.06 8.99 -2.64
N SER A 65 1.45 8.54 -1.46
CA SER A 65 2.46 7.52 -1.26
C SER A 65 1.90 6.37 -0.44
N TYR A 66 1.96 5.15 -0.97
CA TYR A 66 1.46 3.94 -0.29
C TYR A 66 2.59 2.93 -0.12
N ILE A 67 2.79 2.43 1.10
CA ILE A 67 3.76 1.36 1.37
C ILE A 67 3.06 0.00 1.21
N THR A 68 3.67 -0.93 0.48
CA THR A 68 3.21 -2.31 0.40
C THR A 68 3.89 -3.19 1.45
N LEU A 69 3.08 -3.81 2.31
CA LEU A 69 3.46 -4.82 3.29
C LEU A 69 2.48 -6.00 3.13
N ASN A 70 2.55 -6.66 1.99
CA ASN A 70 1.52 -7.58 1.49
C ASN A 70 2.00 -9.02 1.31
N THR A 71 3.10 -9.40 1.96
CA THR A 71 3.52 -10.79 2.13
C THR A 71 2.86 -11.41 3.38
N VAL A 72 2.96 -12.72 3.51
CA VAL A 72 2.70 -13.41 4.78
C VAL A 72 3.77 -12.97 5.78
N MET A 73 3.37 -12.63 6.99
CA MET A 73 4.28 -12.22 8.07
C MET A 73 4.53 -13.39 9.03
N TYR A 74 5.78 -13.60 9.34
CA TYR A 74 6.21 -14.58 10.34
C TYR A 74 6.64 -13.88 11.61
N GLU A 75 6.76 -14.62 12.72
CA GLU A 75 7.11 -14.04 14.02
C GLU A 75 8.44 -13.26 14.00
N HIS A 76 9.41 -13.73 13.23
CA HIS A 76 10.70 -13.03 13.08
C HIS A 76 10.61 -11.70 12.31
N ASP A 77 9.52 -11.48 11.55
CA ASP A 77 9.30 -10.22 10.80
C ASP A 77 8.70 -9.12 11.68
N MET A 78 8.12 -9.46 12.83
CA MET A 78 7.33 -8.52 13.63
C MET A 78 8.10 -7.30 14.10
N GLN A 79 9.38 -7.44 14.43
CA GLN A 79 10.19 -6.30 14.87
C GLN A 79 10.45 -5.32 13.71
N LEU A 80 10.76 -5.85 12.52
CA LEU A 80 10.97 -5.06 11.31
C LEU A 80 9.65 -4.39 10.88
N LEU A 81 8.55 -5.15 10.86
CA LEU A 81 7.21 -4.63 10.56
C LEU A 81 6.85 -3.41 11.42
N LYS A 82 7.01 -3.55 12.75
CA LYS A 82 6.75 -2.45 13.68
C LYS A 82 7.62 -1.23 13.43
N SER A 83 8.88 -1.44 13.07
CA SER A 83 9.81 -0.35 12.76
C SER A 83 9.40 0.39 11.49
N ILE A 84 9.04 -0.34 10.43
CA ILE A 84 8.54 0.25 9.17
C ILE A 84 7.25 1.04 9.42
N LEU A 85 6.28 0.49 10.14
CA LEU A 85 5.00 1.17 10.40
C LEU A 85 5.15 2.42 11.26
N LYS A 86 6.04 2.40 12.25
CA LYS A 86 6.38 3.59 13.05
C LYS A 86 7.01 4.70 12.17
N GLU A 87 7.93 4.34 11.29
CA GLU A 87 8.54 5.30 10.38
C GLU A 87 7.51 5.81 9.34
N ALA A 88 6.67 4.94 8.78
CA ALA A 88 5.59 5.32 7.89
C ALA A 88 4.64 6.34 8.55
N LYS A 89 4.24 6.09 9.80
CA LYS A 89 3.40 7.03 10.57
C LYS A 89 4.10 8.36 10.81
N LYS A 90 5.36 8.32 11.23
CA LYS A 90 6.18 9.51 11.50
C LYS A 90 6.34 10.40 10.25
N GLN A 91 6.53 9.79 9.08
CA GLN A 91 6.69 10.52 7.82
C GLN A 91 5.36 10.92 7.18
N GLY A 92 4.23 10.46 7.70
CA GLY A 92 2.90 10.78 7.19
C GLY A 92 2.62 10.12 5.84
N ILE A 93 3.00 8.85 5.69
CA ILE A 93 2.62 8.01 4.54
C ILE A 93 1.10 7.97 4.44
N ASP A 94 0.56 8.08 3.22
CA ASP A 94 -0.88 8.25 3.01
C ASP A 94 -1.68 6.96 3.26
N ALA A 95 -1.11 5.77 3.00
CA ALA A 95 -1.71 4.49 3.37
C ALA A 95 -0.69 3.34 3.33
N VAL A 96 -1.07 2.22 3.94
CA VAL A 96 -0.36 0.93 3.84
C VAL A 96 -1.24 -0.06 3.09
N ILE A 97 -0.67 -0.80 2.14
CA ILE A 97 -1.34 -1.87 1.40
C ILE A 97 -0.96 -3.20 2.03
N ALA A 98 -1.91 -3.91 2.61
CA ALA A 98 -1.68 -5.10 3.42
C ALA A 98 -2.62 -6.26 3.08
N ALA A 99 -2.20 -7.48 3.41
CA ALA A 99 -3.02 -8.68 3.35
C ALA A 99 -2.96 -9.48 4.65
N ASP A 100 -1.87 -9.40 5.40
CA ASP A 100 -1.66 -10.11 6.65
C ASP A 100 -2.37 -9.42 7.82
N PHE A 101 -3.00 -10.20 8.70
CA PHE A 101 -3.76 -9.69 9.84
C PHE A 101 -2.90 -8.93 10.85
N SER A 102 -1.62 -9.28 11.00
CA SER A 102 -0.72 -8.54 11.90
C SER A 102 -0.50 -7.11 11.40
N VAL A 103 -0.29 -6.94 10.09
CA VAL A 103 -0.15 -5.62 9.47
C VAL A 103 -1.43 -4.80 9.63
N ILE A 104 -2.59 -5.43 9.35
CA ILE A 104 -3.92 -4.81 9.49
C ILE A 104 -4.11 -4.30 10.91
N ASN A 105 -3.82 -5.16 11.90
CA ASN A 105 -3.98 -4.81 13.32
C ASN A 105 -3.08 -3.64 13.71
N TYR A 106 -1.78 -3.70 13.41
CA TYR A 106 -0.85 -2.62 13.76
C TYR A 106 -1.15 -1.30 13.02
N CYS A 107 -1.61 -1.34 11.78
CA CYS A 107 -2.06 -0.13 11.08
C CYS A 107 -3.24 0.53 11.82
N ASN A 108 -4.23 -0.27 12.24
CA ASN A 108 -5.37 0.24 13.01
C ASN A 108 -4.93 0.79 14.38
N GLU A 109 -4.06 0.11 15.11
CA GLU A 109 -3.52 0.59 16.39
C GLU A 109 -2.79 1.94 16.24
N LEU A 110 -2.03 2.12 15.17
CA LEU A 110 -1.29 3.35 14.89
C LEU A 110 -2.13 4.42 14.20
N GLY A 111 -3.35 4.12 13.78
CA GLY A 111 -4.20 5.01 12.99
C GLY A 111 -3.56 5.39 11.65
N ILE A 112 -2.99 4.40 10.96
CA ILE A 112 -2.48 4.54 9.58
C ILE A 112 -3.59 4.09 8.64
N PRO A 113 -3.97 4.89 7.60
CA PRO A 113 -4.93 4.46 6.60
C PRO A 113 -4.52 3.14 5.93
N LEU A 114 -5.50 2.25 5.73
CA LEU A 114 -5.24 0.90 5.29
C LEU A 114 -5.98 0.57 3.99
N HIS A 115 -5.25 0.00 3.03
CA HIS A 115 -5.80 -0.58 1.81
C HIS A 115 -5.59 -2.10 1.85
N ILE A 116 -6.66 -2.87 1.65
CA ILE A 116 -6.55 -4.33 1.53
C ILE A 116 -5.98 -4.68 0.16
N SER A 117 -4.90 -5.45 0.17
CA SER A 117 -4.20 -5.91 -1.04
C SER A 117 -5.01 -6.96 -1.80
N THR A 118 -4.77 -7.07 -3.11
CA THR A 118 -5.22 -8.20 -3.95
C THR A 118 -4.83 -9.57 -3.38
N GLN A 119 -3.76 -9.65 -2.59
CA GLN A 119 -3.31 -10.88 -1.92
C GLN A 119 -4.31 -11.42 -0.90
N ALA A 120 -5.26 -10.61 -0.43
CA ALA A 120 -6.35 -11.05 0.43
C ALA A 120 -7.48 -11.76 -0.36
N ASN A 121 -7.41 -11.79 -1.69
CA ASN A 121 -8.35 -12.47 -2.59
C ASN A 121 -9.83 -12.13 -2.33
N VAL A 122 -10.14 -10.86 -2.12
CA VAL A 122 -11.50 -10.39 -1.87
C VAL A 122 -12.32 -10.50 -3.16
N SER A 123 -13.25 -11.45 -3.22
CA SER A 123 -14.00 -11.82 -4.42
C SER A 123 -15.52 -11.90 -4.23
N ASN A 124 -16.02 -11.57 -3.04
CA ASN A 124 -17.45 -11.63 -2.70
C ASN A 124 -17.81 -10.56 -1.68
N ILE A 125 -19.10 -10.28 -1.57
CA ILE A 125 -19.62 -9.22 -0.72
C ILE A 125 -19.37 -9.44 0.77
N GLU A 126 -19.37 -10.66 1.25
CA GLU A 126 -19.12 -10.98 2.66
C GLU A 126 -17.68 -10.62 3.06
N SER A 127 -16.73 -10.92 2.17
CA SER A 127 -15.33 -10.51 2.36
C SER A 127 -15.18 -8.99 2.34
N VAL A 128 -15.91 -8.29 1.46
CA VAL A 128 -15.92 -6.81 1.43
C VAL A 128 -16.46 -6.26 2.74
N ILE A 129 -17.60 -6.77 3.21
CA ILE A 129 -18.21 -6.36 4.50
C ILE A 129 -17.25 -6.62 5.67
N PHE A 130 -16.57 -7.76 5.65
CA PHE A 130 -15.59 -8.09 6.69
C PHE A 130 -14.43 -7.08 6.72
N PHE A 131 -13.75 -6.90 5.60
CA PHE A 131 -12.57 -6.02 5.53
C PHE A 131 -12.91 -4.53 5.64
N SER A 132 -14.12 -4.10 5.26
CA SER A 132 -14.56 -2.71 5.41
C SER A 132 -14.59 -2.21 6.85
N LYS A 133 -14.54 -3.11 7.82
CA LYS A 133 -14.44 -2.76 9.25
C LYS A 133 -13.05 -2.27 9.65
N PHE A 134 -12.03 -2.54 8.84
CA PHE A 134 -10.62 -2.29 9.16
C PHE A 134 -9.92 -1.39 8.15
N ALA A 135 -10.46 -1.27 6.94
CA ALA A 135 -9.76 -0.65 5.82
C ALA A 135 -10.57 0.45 5.13
N ASP A 136 -9.86 1.43 4.62
CA ASP A 136 -10.41 2.56 3.87
C ASP A 136 -10.65 2.22 2.39
N VAL A 137 -9.85 1.31 1.85
CA VAL A 137 -9.93 0.83 0.47
C VAL A 137 -9.71 -0.68 0.42
N ILE A 138 -10.45 -1.35 -0.46
CA ILE A 138 -10.30 -2.79 -0.73
C ILE A 138 -9.99 -2.96 -2.21
N VAL A 139 -8.83 -3.58 -2.50
CA VAL A 139 -8.47 -3.96 -3.86
C VAL A 139 -8.99 -5.37 -4.12
N LEU A 140 -9.98 -5.46 -5.02
CA LEU A 140 -10.65 -6.72 -5.33
C LEU A 140 -9.73 -7.71 -6.06
N ALA A 141 -10.07 -8.99 -5.97
CA ALA A 141 -9.38 -10.05 -6.71
C ALA A 141 -9.42 -9.78 -8.22
N ARG A 142 -8.31 -10.04 -8.91
CA ARG A 142 -8.14 -9.74 -10.35
C ARG A 142 -8.94 -10.66 -11.26
N GLU A 143 -9.41 -11.79 -10.74
CA GLU A 143 -10.20 -12.81 -11.43
C GLU A 143 -11.66 -12.39 -11.64
N LEU A 144 -12.11 -11.33 -10.99
CA LEU A 144 -13.48 -10.83 -11.11
C LEU A 144 -13.73 -10.16 -12.47
N THR A 145 -14.85 -10.47 -13.07
CA THR A 145 -15.39 -9.74 -14.24
C THR A 145 -16.05 -8.44 -13.80
N LEU A 146 -16.22 -7.49 -14.72
CA LEU A 146 -16.94 -6.23 -14.43
C LEU A 146 -18.38 -6.45 -13.94
N ASN A 147 -19.03 -7.52 -14.37
CA ASN A 147 -20.39 -7.84 -13.92
C ASN A 147 -20.41 -8.34 -12.47
N GLN A 148 -19.35 -8.97 -12.02
CA GLN A 148 -19.21 -9.41 -10.61
C GLN A 148 -18.83 -8.28 -9.67
N VAL A 149 -18.26 -7.19 -10.19
CA VAL A 149 -17.88 -6.00 -9.41
C VAL A 149 -19.03 -5.02 -9.25
N LYS A 150 -20.04 -5.09 -10.13
CA LYS A 150 -21.25 -4.25 -10.09
C LYS A 150 -22.27 -4.78 -9.09
#